data_d59912a36da441e2e71f2271d8bfb8cd
#
_entry.id   d59912a36da441e2e71f2271d8bfb8cd
#
_cell.length_a   1.000
_cell.length_b   1.000
_cell.length_c   1.000
_cell.angle_alpha   90.00
_cell.angle_beta   90.00
_cell.angle_gamma   90.00
#
_symmetry.space_group_name_H-M   'P 1'
#
loop_
_entity.id
_entity.type
_entity.pdbx_description
1 polymer ?
#
loop_
_entity_poly.entity_id
_entity_poly.type
_entity_poly.pdbx_seq_one_letter_code
_entity_poly.pdbx_strand_id
1 'polypeptide(L)' 'MKTILTVKQVAELLQVSITQVRRMIANGELSAMKVGREWRVPKAALEELFERELL' A
#
# COMPACT_ATOMS: atom_id res chain seq x y z
N MET A 1 -2.61 -12.99 13.34
CA MET A 1 -3.50 -12.82 12.19
C MET A 1 -2.87 -11.88 11.18
N LYS A 2 -2.88 -12.26 9.92
CA LYS A 2 -2.30 -11.41 8.87
C LYS A 2 -3.23 -10.26 8.56
N THR A 3 -2.68 -9.08 8.58
CA THR A 3 -3.45 -7.90 8.20
C THR A 3 -3.07 -7.50 6.78
N ILE A 4 -4.04 -7.59 5.90
CA ILE A 4 -3.87 -7.23 4.50
C ILE A 4 -4.89 -6.14 4.18
N LEU A 5 -4.40 -5.06 3.60
CA LEU A 5 -5.23 -3.89 3.32
C LEU A 5 -5.54 -3.79 1.83
N THR A 6 -6.70 -3.25 1.52
CA THR A 6 -7.04 -2.94 0.14
C THR A 6 -6.39 -1.63 -0.25
N VAL A 7 -6.30 -1.39 -1.55
CA VAL A 7 -5.78 -0.11 -2.06
C VAL A 7 -6.61 1.05 -1.50
N LYS A 8 -7.91 0.87 -1.43
CA LYS A 8 -8.80 1.91 -0.89
C LYS A 8 -8.48 2.21 0.57
N GLN A 9 -8.25 1.16 1.36
CA GLN A 9 -7.92 1.35 2.78
C GLN A 9 -6.58 2.06 2.94
N VAL A 10 -5.61 1.70 2.11
CA VAL A 10 -4.30 2.37 2.14
C VAL A 10 -4.45 3.84 1.78
N ALA A 11 -5.24 4.13 0.75
CA ALA A 11 -5.47 5.52 0.33
C ALA A 11 -6.07 6.34 1.46
N GLU A 12 -7.01 5.75 2.19
CA GLU A 12 -7.64 6.43 3.32
C GLU A 12 -6.64 6.67 4.45
N LEU A 13 -5.83 5.68 4.74
CA LEU A 13 -4.83 5.80 5.80
C LEU A 13 -3.78 6.85 5.49
N LEU A 14 -3.34 6.90 4.25
CA LEU A 14 -2.33 7.86 3.82
C LEU A 14 -2.92 9.21 3.42
N GLN A 15 -4.24 9.28 3.36
CA GLN A 15 -4.96 10.49 2.94
C GLN A 15 -4.56 10.95 1.53
N VAL A 16 -4.46 9.98 0.64
CA VAL A 16 -4.16 10.23 -0.76
C VAL A 16 -5.21 9.54 -1.63
N SER A 17 -5.16 9.80 -2.93
CA SER A 17 -6.09 9.18 -3.84
C SER A 17 -5.72 7.72 -4.12
N ILE A 18 -6.70 6.95 -4.57
CA ILE A 18 -6.46 5.56 -4.97
C ILE A 18 -5.46 5.52 -6.12
N THR A 19 -5.56 6.48 -7.04
CA THR A 19 -4.64 6.60 -8.16
C THR A 19 -3.20 6.77 -7.68
N GLN A 20 -3.02 7.57 -6.63
CA GLN A 20 -1.70 7.79 -6.05
C GLN A 20 -1.13 6.48 -5.48
N VAL A 21 -1.96 5.73 -4.76
CA VAL A 21 -1.51 4.45 -4.20
C VAL A 21 -1.12 3.48 -5.31
N ARG A 22 -1.91 3.41 -6.37
CA ARG A 22 -1.60 2.53 -7.50
C ARG A 22 -0.28 2.91 -8.16
N ARG A 23 -0.02 4.20 -8.24
CA ARG A 23 1.24 4.69 -8.81
C ARG A 23 2.42 4.28 -7.93
N MET A 24 2.27 4.39 -6.63
CA MET A 24 3.31 3.97 -5.69
C MET A 24 3.62 2.49 -5.84
N ILE A 25 2.59 1.67 -6.03
CA ILE A 25 2.78 0.24 -6.27
C ILE A 25 3.52 0.00 -7.58
N ALA A 26 3.12 0.70 -8.63
CA ALA A 26 3.73 0.55 -9.95
C ALA A 26 5.19 0.98 -9.95
N ASN A 27 5.53 1.99 -9.16
CA ASN A 27 6.89 2.50 -9.08
C ASN A 27 7.79 1.70 -8.14
N GLY A 28 7.22 0.72 -7.45
CA GLY A 28 7.99 -0.07 -6.49
C GLY A 28 8.19 0.61 -5.15
N GLU A 29 7.51 1.72 -4.90
CA GLU A 29 7.62 2.42 -3.62
C GLU A 29 6.84 1.71 -2.53
N LEU A 30 5.80 1.00 -2.91
CA LEU A 30 4.94 0.27 -1.98
C LEU A 30 4.79 -1.16 -2.46
N SER A 31 5.20 -2.10 -1.63
CA SER A 31 5.08 -3.51 -1.97
C SER A 31 3.62 -3.94 -1.87
N ALA A 32 3.16 -4.67 -2.88
CA ALA A 32 1.79 -5.16 -2.90
C ALA A 32 1.75 -6.46 -3.67
N MET A 33 0.72 -7.24 -3.42
CA MET A 33 0.51 -8.47 -4.17
C MET A 33 -0.83 -8.40 -4.88
N LYS A 34 -0.90 -9.00 -6.05
CA LYS A 34 -2.13 -9.03 -6.81
C LYS A 34 -2.87 -10.33 -6.52
N VAL A 35 -4.08 -10.20 -6.01
CA VAL A 35 -4.93 -11.34 -5.71
C VAL A 35 -6.17 -11.22 -6.59
N GLY A 36 -6.26 -12.12 -7.58
CA GLY A 36 -7.32 -12.01 -8.57
C GLY A 36 -7.13 -10.74 -9.38
N ARG A 37 -8.11 -9.85 -9.32
CA ARG A 37 -8.06 -8.59 -10.07
C ARG A 37 -7.72 -7.39 -9.21
N GLU A 38 -7.46 -7.63 -7.93
CA GLU A 38 -7.27 -6.52 -6.99
C GLU A 38 -5.90 -6.60 -6.35
N TRP A 39 -5.36 -5.42 -6.08
CA TRP A 39 -4.12 -5.30 -5.33
C TRP A 39 -4.40 -5.38 -3.84
N ARG A 40 -3.53 -6.07 -3.13
CA ARG A 40 -3.59 -6.17 -1.67
C ARG A 40 -2.25 -5.74 -1.11
N VAL A 41 -2.28 -4.94 -0.06
CA VAL A 41 -1.08 -4.40 0.56
C VAL A 41 -0.93 -4.96 1.95
N PRO A 42 0.13 -5.75 2.21
CA PRO A 42 0.37 -6.24 3.57
C PRO A 42 0.72 -5.07 4.48
N LYS A 43 0.30 -5.17 5.73
CA LYS A 43 0.58 -4.13 6.71
C LYS A 43 2.08 -3.89 6.84
N ALA A 44 2.88 -4.94 6.74
CA ALA A 44 4.33 -4.82 6.82
C ALA A 44 4.89 -3.88 5.76
N ALA A 45 4.30 -3.87 4.56
CA ALA A 45 4.73 -2.99 3.49
C ALA A 45 4.50 -1.52 3.85
N LEU A 46 3.39 -1.24 4.52
CA LEU A 46 3.10 0.11 4.99
C LEU A 46 4.07 0.54 6.07
N GLU A 47 4.38 -0.37 6.98
CA GLU A 47 5.34 -0.08 8.04
C GLU A 47 6.71 0.25 7.46
N GLU A 48 7.13 -0.49 6.45
CA GLU A 48 8.37 -0.22 5.75
C GLU A 48 8.36 1.16 5.10
N LEU A 49 7.25 1.50 4.47
CA LEU A 49 7.11 2.80 3.83
C LEU A 49 7.24 3.92 4.83
N PHE A 50 6.56 3.79 5.97
CA PHE A 50 6.63 4.78 7.02
C PHE A 50 8.05 4.95 7.55
N GLU A 51 8.75 3.85 7.74
CA GLU A 51 10.12 3.90 8.24
C GLU A 51 11.04 4.64 7.27
N ARG A 52 10.89 4.40 5.97
CA ARG A 52 11.70 5.05 4.97
C ARG A 52 11.43 6.55 4.88
N GLU A 53 10.16 6.93 5.03
CA GLU A 53 9.76 8.33 4.86
C GLU A 53 10.00 9.15 6.12
N LEU A 54 10.02 8.51 7.28
CA LEU A 54 10.17 9.21 8.55
C LEU A 54 11.61 9.28 9.02
N LEU A 55 12.45 8.44 8.47
CA LEU A 55 13.88 8.46 8.78
C LEU A 55 14.66 9.17 7.67
#